data_e1585c814f330adb13e09820104ba34b
#
_entry.id   e1585c814f330adb13e09820104ba34b
#
_cell.length_a   1.000
_cell.length_b   1.000
_cell.length_c   1.000
_cell.angle_alpha   90.00
_cell.angle_beta   90.00
_cell.angle_gamma   90.00
#
_symmetry.space_group_name_H-M   'P 1'
#
loop_
_entity.id
_entity.type
_entity.pdbx_description
1 polymer ?
#
loop_
_entity_poly.entity_id
_entity_poly.type
_entity_poly.pdbx_seq_one_letter_code
_entity_poly.pdbx_strand_id
1 'polypeptide(L)'
;MLLNKSWNTIGVGDLASFKMANGDEIVGRVEELIDGAGDYRISNPMTVVPSQKGVALFPSLMTAKDNPTVILQKCHILMSAVTTSELEAHYSQLVTGIVTAPAGILS
;
A
#
# COMPACT_ATOMS: atom_id res chain seq x y z
N MET A 1 5.78 27.42 -8.51
CA MET A 1 5.42 27.13 -8.47
C MET A 1 4.76 26.42 -8.43
N LEU A 2 4.66 26.32 -8.39
CA LEU A 2 4.05 25.67 -8.29
C LEU A 2 3.78 24.73 -8.72
N LEU A 3 3.69 24.48 -8.92
CA LEU A 3 3.54 23.69 -9.52
C LEU A 3 3.97 22.48 -9.34
N ASN A 4 4.27 22.44 -9.03
CA ASN A 4 5.00 21.33 -8.85
C ASN A 4 4.46 20.39 -7.88
N LYS A 5 3.75 20.71 -7.11
CA LYS A 5 3.30 19.90 -6.11
C LYS A 5 2.43 18.80 -6.54
N SER A 6 1.68 18.94 -7.55
CA SER A 6 0.70 17.95 -7.88
C SER A 6 1.29 16.67 -8.44
N TRP A 7 2.50 16.69 -8.93
CA TRP A 7 3.02 15.50 -9.59
C TRP A 7 3.67 14.50 -8.63
N ASN A 8 3.85 14.86 -7.40
CA ASN A 8 4.41 13.89 -6.47
C ASN A 8 3.69 13.88 -5.14
N THR A 9 2.49 14.41 -5.10
CA THR A 9 1.75 14.48 -3.85
C THR A 9 0.85 13.27 -3.72
N ILE A 10 1.00 12.55 -2.62
CA ILE A 10 0.14 11.44 -2.30
C ILE A 10 -1.04 11.98 -1.52
N GLY A 11 -2.25 11.64 -1.94
CA GLY A 11 -3.46 12.10 -1.28
C GLY A 11 -4.28 10.96 -0.74
N VAL A 12 -5.27 11.30 0.07
CA VAL A 12 -6.22 10.35 0.61
C VAL A 12 -6.96 9.70 -0.57
N GLY A 13 -7.09 8.39 -0.53
CA GLY A 13 -7.72 7.62 -1.60
C GLY A 13 -6.74 7.06 -2.60
N ASP A 14 -5.52 7.57 -2.65
CA ASP A 14 -4.53 7.04 -3.57
C ASP A 14 -4.01 5.71 -3.07
N LEU A 15 -3.63 4.84 -4.00
CA LEU A 15 -2.81 3.70 -3.66
C LEU A 15 -1.37 4.19 -3.74
N ALA A 16 -0.61 4.01 -2.68
CA ALA A 16 0.75 4.54 -2.62
C ALA A 16 1.75 3.42 -2.38
N SER A 17 2.94 3.63 -2.89
CA SER A 17 4.07 2.70 -2.75
C SER A 17 5.08 3.33 -1.81
N PHE A 18 5.59 2.55 -0.87
CA PHE A 18 6.52 3.00 0.15
C PHE A 18 7.72 2.07 0.20
N LYS A 19 8.93 2.64 0.10
CA LYS A 19 10.13 1.86 0.32
C LYS A 19 10.52 2.05 1.77
N MET A 20 10.55 0.97 2.51
CA MET A 20 10.79 1.03 3.94
C MET A 20 12.28 0.90 4.26
N ALA A 21 12.65 1.34 5.45
CA ALA A 21 14.05 1.34 5.88
C ALA A 21 14.67 -0.05 5.87
N ASN A 22 13.86 -1.09 6.07
CA ASN A 22 14.38 -2.45 6.06
C ASN A 22 14.51 -3.03 4.66
N GLY A 23 14.18 -2.25 3.64
CA GLY A 23 14.30 -2.68 2.24
C GLY A 23 13.02 -3.18 1.62
N ASP A 24 11.98 -3.41 2.41
CA ASP A 24 10.70 -3.86 1.86
C ASP A 24 10.02 -2.74 1.09
N GLU A 25 9.27 -3.13 0.08
CA GLU A 25 8.41 -2.20 -0.62
C GLU A 25 6.96 -2.58 -0.29
N ILE A 26 6.19 -1.61 0.18
CA ILE A 26 4.82 -1.84 0.64
C ILE A 26 3.89 -0.95 -0.16
N VAL A 27 2.73 -1.48 -0.53
CA VAL A 27 1.68 -0.68 -1.15
C VAL A 27 0.45 -0.74 -0.26
N GLY A 28 -0.29 0.36 -0.22
CA GLY A 28 -1.52 0.41 0.57
C GLY A 28 -2.35 1.61 0.18
N ARG A 29 -3.64 1.52 0.47
CA ARG A 29 -4.56 2.62 0.16
C ARG A 29 -4.47 3.66 1.27
N VAL A 30 -4.22 4.89 0.91
CA VAL A 30 -4.04 5.96 1.88
C VAL A 30 -5.40 6.39 2.41
N GLU A 31 -5.57 6.25 3.72
CA GLU A 31 -6.82 6.62 4.38
C GLU A 31 -6.71 7.98 5.04
N GLU A 32 -5.53 8.35 5.47
CA GLU A 32 -5.34 9.60 6.18
C GLU A 32 -3.87 10.01 6.11
N LEU A 33 -3.64 11.31 5.95
CA LEU A 33 -2.31 11.88 6.08
C LEU A 33 -2.26 12.52 7.46
N ILE A 34 -1.39 12.00 8.32
CA ILE A 34 -1.37 12.46 9.69
C ILE A 34 -0.51 13.71 9.79
N ASP A 35 -1.17 14.82 10.08
CA ASP A 35 -0.51 16.11 10.11
C ASP A 35 0.59 16.18 11.14
N GLY A 36 1.59 16.95 10.81
CA GLY A 36 2.65 17.26 11.77
C GLY A 36 3.70 16.18 11.84
N ALA A 37 3.32 14.92 11.72
CA ALA A 37 4.27 13.83 11.83
C ALA A 37 4.72 13.31 10.46
N GLY A 38 3.90 13.51 9.44
CA GLY A 38 4.22 12.97 8.12
C GLY A 38 3.96 11.48 8.01
N ASP A 39 3.23 10.92 8.96
CA ASP A 39 2.89 9.51 8.93
C ASP A 39 1.68 9.28 8.04
N TYR A 40 1.51 8.05 7.61
CA TYR A 40 0.38 7.68 6.76
C TYR A 40 -0.45 6.61 7.44
N ARG A 41 -1.77 6.79 7.43
CA ARG A 41 -2.68 5.69 7.78
C ARG A 41 -3.07 5.02 6.47
N ILE A 42 -2.78 3.75 6.33
CA ILE A 42 -3.10 3.01 5.10
C ILE A 42 -3.90 1.77 5.43
N SER A 43 -4.70 1.34 4.47
CA SER A 43 -5.47 0.11 4.63
C SER A 43 -4.90 -0.97 3.74
N ASN A 44 -5.05 -2.21 4.17
CA ASN A 44 -4.64 -3.41 3.44
C ASN A 44 -3.22 -3.32 2.91
N PRO A 45 -2.23 -3.13 3.81
CA PRO A 45 -0.84 -3.05 3.36
C PRO A 45 -0.39 -4.38 2.77
N MET A 46 0.23 -4.32 1.60
CA MET A 46 0.76 -5.50 0.93
C MET A 46 2.23 -5.30 0.67
N THR A 47 3.01 -6.35 0.89
CA THR A 47 4.43 -6.31 0.59
C THR A 47 4.64 -6.79 -0.84
N VAL A 48 5.44 -6.04 -1.59
CA VAL A 48 5.73 -6.33 -2.98
C VAL A 48 6.92 -7.26 -3.06
N VAL A 49 6.76 -8.37 -3.76
CA VAL A 49 7.81 -9.38 -3.87
C VAL A 49 8.05 -9.65 -5.35
N PRO A 50 9.31 -9.72 -5.81
CA PRO A 50 9.57 -10.04 -7.20
C PRO A 50 9.06 -11.43 -7.53
N SER A 51 8.57 -11.60 -8.73
CA SER A 51 8.14 -12.91 -9.19
C SER A 51 8.53 -13.05 -10.66
N GLN A 52 8.32 -14.23 -11.21
CA GLN A 52 8.68 -14.48 -12.61
C GLN A 52 7.88 -13.63 -13.56
N LYS A 53 6.69 -13.24 -13.17
CA LYS A 53 5.82 -12.44 -14.03
C LYS A 53 5.76 -10.98 -13.62
N GLY A 54 6.74 -10.51 -12.89
CA GLY A 54 6.76 -9.14 -12.43
C GLY A 54 6.80 -9.09 -10.92
N VAL A 55 5.69 -8.77 -10.29
CA VAL A 55 5.65 -8.70 -8.84
C VAL A 55 4.45 -9.46 -8.30
N ALA A 56 4.58 -9.93 -7.07
CA ALA A 56 3.49 -10.54 -6.34
C ALA A 56 3.25 -9.72 -5.09
N LEU A 57 2.03 -9.74 -4.58
CA LEU A 57 1.65 -8.97 -3.41
C LEU A 57 1.23 -9.94 -2.31
N PHE A 58 1.76 -9.72 -1.12
CA PHE A 58 1.42 -10.52 0.05
C PHE A 58 1.04 -9.60 1.19
N PRO A 59 0.10 -9.99 2.06
CA PRO A 59 -0.25 -9.15 3.19
C PRO A 59 1.00 -8.84 4.00
N SER A 60 1.19 -7.57 4.35
CA SER A 60 2.35 -7.18 5.14
C SER A 60 2.27 -7.69 6.57
N LEU A 61 1.05 -7.79 7.09
CA LEU A 61 0.82 -8.34 8.42
C LEU A 61 0.00 -9.61 8.29
N MET A 62 0.63 -10.72 8.53
CA MET A 62 0.00 -12.02 8.29
C MET A 62 -1.03 -12.39 9.35
N THR A 63 -0.97 -11.76 10.51
CA THR A 63 -1.82 -12.12 11.62
C THR A 63 -2.85 -11.05 11.98
N ALA A 64 -2.97 -10.01 11.14
CA ALA A 64 -3.94 -8.96 11.40
C ALA A 64 -5.33 -9.41 10.97
N LYS A 65 -6.35 -8.75 11.53
CA LYS A 65 -7.71 -9.01 11.09
C LYS A 65 -7.85 -8.66 9.62
N ASP A 66 -8.94 -9.13 9.01
CA ASP A 66 -9.24 -8.79 7.63
C ASP A 66 -9.34 -7.28 7.47
N ASN A 67 -8.87 -6.81 6.34
CA ASN A 67 -8.90 -5.39 5.99
C ASN A 67 -8.23 -4.53 7.06
N PRO A 68 -6.98 -4.83 7.39
CA PRO A 68 -6.32 -4.07 8.44
C PRO A 68 -6.00 -2.65 8.00
N THR A 69 -6.01 -1.74 8.98
CA THR A 69 -5.55 -0.37 8.77
C THR A 69 -4.36 -0.17 9.70
N VAL A 70 -3.27 0.32 9.16
CA VAL A 70 -2.04 0.49 9.91
C VAL A 70 -1.49 1.89 9.71
N ILE A 71 -0.57 2.27 10.58
CA ILE A 71 0.11 3.55 10.45
C ILE A 71 1.56 3.28 10.06
N LEU A 72 1.97 3.87 8.94
CA LEU A 72 3.37 3.83 8.53
C LEU A 72 4.03 5.08 9.06
N GLN A 73 5.05 4.88 9.88
CA GLN A 73 5.75 6.00 10.49
C GLN A 73 6.77 6.56 9.52
N LYS A 74 6.74 7.85 9.34
CA LYS A 74 7.62 8.53 8.38
C LYS A 74 9.09 8.19 8.62
N CYS A 75 9.49 8.03 9.85
CA CYS A 75 10.90 7.79 10.14
C CYS A 75 11.42 6.48 9.56
N HIS A 76 10.54 5.59 9.14
CA HIS A 76 10.94 4.32 8.54
C HIS A 76 10.69 4.27 7.04
N ILE A 77 10.23 5.36 6.44
CA ILE A 77 9.95 5.42 5.02
C ILE A 77 11.10 6.13 4.33
N LEU A 78 11.75 5.45 3.39
CA LEU A 78 12.85 6.05 2.64
C LEU A 78 12.34 6.88 1.47
N MET A 79 11.31 6.40 0.78
CA MET A 79 10.73 7.11 -0.34
C MET A 79 9.31 6.61 -0.57
N SER A 80 8.51 7.44 -1.21
CA SER A 80 7.13 7.09 -1.46
C SER A 80 6.66 7.72 -2.77
N ALA A 81 5.67 7.11 -3.39
CA ALA A 81 5.11 7.61 -4.64
C ALA A 81 3.73 6.99 -4.84
N VAL A 82 2.95 7.58 -5.73
CA VAL A 82 1.67 7.00 -6.10
C VAL A 82 1.93 5.76 -6.95
N THR A 83 1.20 4.70 -6.68
CA THR A 83 1.40 3.42 -7.36
C THR A 83 0.89 3.47 -8.79
N THR A 84 1.47 2.66 -9.67
CA THR A 84 1.03 2.60 -11.06
C THR A 84 -0.38 2.08 -11.16
N SER A 85 -1.09 2.48 -12.20
CA SER A 85 -2.47 2.04 -12.38
C SER A 85 -2.58 0.54 -12.61
N GLU A 86 -1.58 -0.05 -13.22
CA GLU A 86 -1.58 -1.49 -13.45
C GLU A 86 -1.53 -2.26 -12.14
N LEU A 87 -0.66 -1.84 -11.25
CA LEU A 87 -0.54 -2.51 -9.97
C LEU A 87 -1.75 -2.20 -9.10
N GLU A 88 -2.31 -1.02 -9.24
CA GLU A 88 -3.52 -0.68 -8.49
C GLU A 88 -4.67 -1.60 -8.88
N ALA A 89 -4.82 -1.93 -10.15
CA ALA A 89 -5.86 -2.85 -10.58
C ALA A 89 -5.65 -4.23 -9.96
N HIS A 90 -4.41 -4.70 -9.95
CA HIS A 90 -4.09 -5.99 -9.35
C HIS A 90 -4.36 -5.98 -7.84
N TYR A 91 -3.95 -4.93 -7.18
CA TYR A 91 -4.16 -4.77 -5.75
C TYR A 91 -5.66 -4.78 -5.42
N SER A 92 -6.44 -4.04 -6.20
CA SER A 92 -7.88 -3.97 -5.96
C SER A 92 -8.54 -5.33 -6.11
N GLN A 93 -8.10 -6.10 -7.11
CA GLN A 93 -8.62 -7.44 -7.28
C GLN A 93 -8.30 -8.33 -6.09
N LEU A 94 -7.08 -8.23 -5.58
CA LEU A 94 -6.69 -9.05 -4.45
C LEU A 94 -7.49 -8.70 -3.19
N VAL A 95 -7.67 -7.42 -2.93
CA VAL A 95 -8.41 -7.00 -1.75
C VAL A 95 -9.87 -7.44 -1.87
N THR A 96 -10.47 -7.25 -3.03
CA THR A 96 -11.84 -7.68 -3.26
C THR A 96 -11.96 -9.19 -3.20
N GLY A 97 -11.00 -9.88 -3.78
CA GLY A 97 -11.01 -11.33 -3.78
C GLY A 97 -10.90 -11.93 -2.41
N ILE A 98 -10.12 -11.29 -1.54
CA ILE A 98 -10.01 -11.77 -0.17
C ILE A 98 -11.35 -11.68 0.49
N VAL A 99 -12.08 -10.62 0.22
CA VAL A 99 -13.39 -10.45 0.82
C VAL A 99 -14.40 -11.41 0.23
N THR A 100 -14.36 -11.60 -1.07
CA THR A 100 -15.38 -12.38 -1.74
C THR A 100 -15.07 -13.86 -1.81
N ALA A 101 -13.83 -14.24 -1.60
CA ALA A 101 -13.45 -15.62 -1.74
C ALA A 101 -13.00 -16.20 -0.44
N PRO A 102 -13.76 -16.04 0.54
CA PRO A 102 -13.36 -16.53 1.82
C PRO A 102 -13.20 -17.98 1.73
N ALA A 103 -13.92 -18.36 0.97
CA ALA A 103 -13.87 -19.63 0.80
C ALA A 103 -12.74 -19.96 0.05
N GLY A 104 -12.71 -19.42 -0.67
CA GLY A 104 -11.86 -19.80 -1.46
C GLY A 104 -10.56 -20.09 -1.09
N ILE A 105 -10.48 -19.71 -0.69
CA ILE A 105 -9.54 -19.92 -0.55
C ILE A 105 -8.85 -20.47 -0.02
N LEU A 106 -8.85 -20.22 0.29
CA LEU A 106 -8.34 -20.64 0.83
C LEU A 106 -8.17 -21.55 0.73
N SER A 107 -8.41 -21.62 0.32
CA SER A 107 -8.42 -22.51 0.20
C SER A 107 -8.18 -22.80 -0.28
#